data_6d27d309dc6db4b288d14cfeb9fb5247
#
_entry.id   6d27d309dc6db4b288d14cfeb9fb5247
#
_cell.length_a   1.000
_cell.length_b   1.000
_cell.length_c   1.000
_cell.angle_alpha   90.00
_cell.angle_beta   90.00
_cell.angle_gamma   90.00
#
_symmetry.space_group_name_H-M   'P 1'
#
loop_
_entity.id
_entity.type
_entity.pdbx_description
1 polymer ?
#
loop_
_entity_poly.entity_id
_entity_poly.type
_entity_poly.pdbx_seq_one_letter_code
_entity_poly.pdbx_strand_id
1 'polypeptide(L)'
;GGSRFGAQHSQSLENWAMAVPGLKVVAPSNAADVKGLLAASIRDPDPVMFFEQKSLYAIKGEVPEGEHVEPLGVANIVRSGTDVTIGALAAMVPRALKAAEVLQNEHGVSAEVVDVRCLVPLDTQTILESVVRTGRFVTVEENPRLCGWGAELASIVAEELFWDLDGPIVRITTPHIPLPSADELEDAVMPSSERIVESVKHLVD
;
A
#
# COMPACT_ATOMS: atom_id res chain seq x y z
N GLY A 1 9.14 4.73 -7.13
CA GLY A 1 9.26 4.30 -8.55
C GLY A 1 8.33 5.06 -9.49
N GLY A 2 8.29 4.65 -10.74
CA GLY A 2 7.42 5.25 -11.75
C GLY A 2 7.86 6.60 -12.31
N SER A 3 8.97 7.11 -11.83
CA SER A 3 9.52 8.41 -12.28
C SER A 3 10.62 8.27 -13.32
N ARG A 4 11.11 7.07 -13.56
CA ARG A 4 12.10 6.71 -14.60
C ARG A 4 13.43 7.48 -14.50
N PHE A 5 13.83 7.81 -13.29
CA PHE A 5 15.07 8.53 -12.97
C PHE A 5 16.18 7.64 -12.38
N GLY A 6 16.01 6.32 -12.45
CA GLY A 6 17.00 5.34 -12.00
C GLY A 6 17.20 5.29 -10.50
N ALA A 7 18.32 4.70 -10.09
CA ALA A 7 18.61 4.38 -8.70
C ALA A 7 18.63 5.57 -7.74
N GLN A 8 18.94 6.77 -8.24
CA GLN A 8 19.11 7.94 -7.39
C GLN A 8 17.78 8.63 -7.02
N HIS A 9 16.79 8.63 -7.94
CA HIS A 9 15.56 9.42 -7.78
C HIS A 9 14.26 8.59 -7.80
N SER A 10 14.33 7.30 -8.06
CA SER A 10 13.15 6.44 -8.18
C SER A 10 12.98 5.46 -7.03
N GLN A 11 13.88 5.41 -6.05
CA GLN A 11 13.75 4.53 -4.89
C GLN A 11 12.60 4.99 -3.98
N SER A 12 11.80 4.03 -3.49
CA SER A 12 10.81 4.24 -2.44
C SER A 12 11.46 3.96 -1.09
N LEU A 13 11.44 4.95 -0.19
CA LEU A 13 12.25 4.94 1.05
C LEU A 13 11.40 5.16 2.32
N GLU A 14 10.09 4.98 2.24
CA GLU A 14 9.16 5.15 3.36
C GLU A 14 9.54 4.26 4.55
N ASN A 15 10.05 3.06 4.26
CA ASN A 15 10.52 2.09 5.24
C ASN A 15 11.74 2.57 6.06
N TRP A 16 12.58 3.45 5.53
CA TRP A 16 13.68 4.04 6.30
C TRP A 16 13.17 4.93 7.43
N ALA A 17 12.13 5.71 7.14
CA ALA A 17 11.53 6.59 8.12
C ALA A 17 10.79 5.80 9.24
N MET A 18 10.21 4.64 8.92
CA MET A 18 9.57 3.76 9.90
C MET A 18 10.51 3.29 11.01
N ALA A 19 11.80 3.14 10.70
CA ALA A 19 12.79 2.65 11.66
C ALA A 19 13.20 3.71 12.71
N VAL A 20 12.66 4.95 12.64
CA VAL A 20 13.02 6.05 13.53
C VAL A 20 11.90 6.27 14.56
N PRO A 21 12.05 5.85 15.83
CA PRO A 21 11.04 6.08 16.86
C PRO A 21 10.73 7.57 17.04
N GLY A 22 9.44 7.91 17.12
CA GLY A 22 8.96 9.28 17.28
C GLY A 22 8.75 10.04 15.96
N LEU A 23 9.13 9.46 14.82
CA LEU A 23 8.87 10.02 13.49
C LEU A 23 7.60 9.41 12.91
N LYS A 24 6.62 10.24 12.53
CA LYS A 24 5.41 9.77 11.84
C LYS A 24 5.66 9.68 10.32
N VAL A 25 5.00 8.71 9.67
CA VAL A 25 5.21 8.41 8.24
C VAL A 25 3.88 8.30 7.53
N VAL A 26 3.64 9.17 6.56
CA VAL A 26 2.38 9.30 5.83
C VAL A 26 2.65 9.27 4.34
N ALA A 27 1.85 8.51 3.59
CA ALA A 27 1.98 8.38 2.13
C ALA A 27 0.59 8.20 1.47
N PRO A 28 -0.12 9.30 1.14
CA PRO A 28 -1.45 9.25 0.57
C PRO A 28 -1.48 8.72 -0.85
N SER A 29 -2.62 8.18 -1.27
CA SER A 29 -2.85 7.61 -2.60
C SER A 29 -3.74 8.48 -3.51
N ASN A 30 -4.45 9.46 -2.96
CA ASN A 30 -5.45 10.27 -3.68
C ASN A 30 -5.50 11.72 -3.19
N ALA A 31 -6.16 12.59 -3.96
CA ALA A 31 -6.19 14.03 -3.73
C ALA A 31 -6.91 14.45 -2.43
N ALA A 32 -7.97 13.73 -2.03
CA ALA A 32 -8.69 14.01 -0.78
C ALA A 32 -7.81 13.71 0.43
N ASP A 33 -7.14 12.56 0.42
CA ASP A 33 -6.21 12.16 1.48
C ASP A 33 -4.98 13.08 1.54
N VAL A 34 -4.46 13.55 0.40
CA VAL A 34 -3.39 14.57 0.41
C VAL A 34 -3.84 15.79 1.19
N LYS A 35 -5.05 16.31 0.91
CA LYS A 35 -5.58 17.48 1.64
C LYS A 35 -5.76 17.20 3.13
N GLY A 36 -6.43 16.09 3.45
CA GLY A 36 -6.79 15.76 4.83
C GLY A 36 -5.60 15.37 5.71
N LEU A 37 -4.75 14.48 5.22
CA LEU A 37 -3.58 14.00 5.96
C LEU A 37 -2.47 15.06 6.05
N LEU A 38 -2.31 15.93 5.03
CA LEU A 38 -1.36 17.04 5.11
C LEU A 38 -1.80 18.05 6.15
N ALA A 39 -3.09 18.39 6.21
CA ALA A 39 -3.64 19.27 7.23
C ALA A 39 -3.44 18.68 8.64
N ALA A 40 -3.64 17.39 8.83
CA ALA A 40 -3.36 16.71 10.09
C ALA A 40 -1.86 16.73 10.43
N SER A 41 -1.01 16.45 9.44
CA SER A 41 0.45 16.44 9.62
C SER A 41 1.02 17.80 10.05
N ILE A 42 0.49 18.90 9.50
CA ILE A 42 0.90 20.26 9.88
C ILE A 42 0.47 20.60 11.32
N ARG A 43 -0.63 20.04 11.78
CA ARG A 43 -1.20 20.27 13.13
C ARG A 43 -0.63 19.33 14.19
N ASP A 44 0.07 18.30 13.78
CA ASP A 44 0.65 17.30 14.68
C ASP A 44 1.84 17.90 15.46
N PRO A 45 1.93 17.67 16.78
CA PRO A 45 3.05 18.17 17.59
C PRO A 45 4.37 17.44 17.35
N ASP A 46 4.31 16.22 16.76
CA ASP A 46 5.49 15.42 16.46
C ASP A 46 5.94 15.62 15.00
N PRO A 47 7.20 15.33 14.68
CA PRO A 47 7.68 15.41 13.30
C PRO A 47 7.00 14.37 12.40
N VAL A 48 6.54 14.81 11.23
CA VAL A 48 5.88 13.96 10.23
C VAL A 48 6.68 13.98 8.93
N MET A 49 7.04 12.80 8.44
CA MET A 49 7.50 12.64 7.06
C MET A 49 6.29 12.33 6.16
N PHE A 50 5.98 13.29 5.30
CA PHE A 50 4.89 13.18 4.35
C PHE A 50 5.46 12.86 2.97
N PHE A 51 5.21 11.63 2.48
CA PHE A 51 5.72 11.15 1.20
C PHE A 51 4.71 11.38 0.10
N GLU A 52 5.04 12.26 -0.83
CA GLU A 52 4.25 12.49 -2.04
C GLU A 52 4.79 11.66 -3.20
N GLN A 53 3.93 10.84 -3.79
CA GLN A 53 4.27 10.03 -4.94
C GLN A 53 4.06 10.82 -6.23
N LYS A 54 5.14 11.20 -6.92
CA LYS A 54 5.08 12.04 -8.14
C LYS A 54 4.25 11.46 -9.26
N SER A 55 4.22 10.13 -9.42
CA SER A 55 3.39 9.47 -10.42
C SER A 55 1.88 9.68 -10.23
N LEU A 56 1.45 10.09 -9.03
CA LEU A 56 0.05 10.39 -8.71
C LEU A 56 -0.36 11.84 -8.98
N TYR A 57 0.57 12.77 -9.23
CA TYR A 57 0.28 14.21 -9.37
C TYR A 57 -0.69 14.54 -10.51
N ALA A 58 -0.70 13.74 -11.56
CA ALA A 58 -1.61 13.92 -12.70
C ALA A 58 -3.00 13.29 -12.47
N ILE A 59 -3.19 12.51 -11.42
CA ILE A 59 -4.44 11.82 -11.13
C ILE A 59 -5.40 12.78 -10.46
N LYS A 60 -6.55 13.00 -11.10
CA LYS A 60 -7.62 13.85 -10.56
C LYS A 60 -8.56 13.03 -9.71
N GLY A 61 -9.08 13.63 -8.65
CA GLY A 61 -10.09 13.05 -7.76
C GLY A 61 -10.95 14.13 -7.13
N GLU A 62 -12.07 13.71 -6.57
CA GLU A 62 -12.91 14.59 -5.78
C GLU A 62 -12.18 14.99 -4.49
N VAL A 63 -12.29 16.25 -4.13
CA VAL A 63 -11.71 16.78 -2.88
C VAL A 63 -12.80 17.53 -2.15
N PRO A 64 -13.08 17.23 -0.87
CA PRO A 64 -14.07 17.93 -0.07
C PRO A 64 -13.81 19.45 -0.04
N GLU A 65 -14.87 20.25 -0.19
CA GLU A 65 -14.77 21.71 -0.03
C GLU A 65 -14.60 22.09 1.45
N GLY A 66 -14.03 23.27 1.68
CA GLY A 66 -13.81 23.79 3.03
C GLY A 66 -12.70 23.05 3.79
N GLU A 67 -12.83 23.03 5.11
CA GLU A 67 -11.88 22.35 5.98
C GLU A 67 -12.07 20.82 5.87
N HIS A 68 -10.97 20.11 5.67
CA HIS A 68 -10.93 18.67 5.61
C HIS A 68 -9.65 18.18 6.29
N VAL A 69 -9.81 17.41 7.34
CA VAL A 69 -8.71 16.85 8.14
C VAL A 69 -8.97 15.37 8.35
N GLU A 70 -8.02 14.54 7.95
CA GLU A 70 -8.05 13.10 8.14
C GLU A 70 -7.12 12.69 9.29
N PRO A 71 -7.55 11.82 10.20
CA PRO A 71 -6.70 11.39 11.31
C PRO A 71 -5.51 10.57 10.79
N LEU A 72 -4.33 10.82 11.38
CA LEU A 72 -3.15 9.98 11.14
C LEU A 72 -3.32 8.62 11.82
N GLY A 73 -2.83 7.56 11.17
CA GLY A 73 -2.89 6.20 11.72
C GLY A 73 -4.25 5.51 11.54
N VAL A 74 -5.04 5.95 10.57
CA VAL A 74 -6.29 5.30 10.18
C VAL A 74 -6.19 4.88 8.72
N ALA A 75 -6.26 3.58 8.46
CA ALA A 75 -6.31 3.02 7.11
C ALA A 75 -7.72 3.20 6.50
N ASN A 76 -7.82 3.09 5.18
CA ASN A 76 -9.09 3.21 4.49
C ASN A 76 -9.37 1.97 3.64
N ILE A 77 -10.52 1.33 3.84
CA ILE A 77 -11.01 0.27 2.94
C ILE A 77 -11.58 0.95 1.70
N VAL A 78 -10.78 1.04 0.64
CA VAL A 78 -11.14 1.71 -0.61
C VAL A 78 -11.95 0.82 -1.55
N ARG A 79 -11.99 -0.47 -1.28
CA ARG A 79 -12.84 -1.47 -1.94
C ARG A 79 -13.13 -2.59 -0.94
N SER A 80 -14.39 -2.91 -0.72
CA SER A 80 -14.78 -4.07 0.09
C SER A 80 -14.64 -5.38 -0.70
N GLY A 81 -14.29 -6.47 0.00
CA GLY A 81 -14.16 -7.81 -0.56
C GLY A 81 -14.21 -8.89 0.52
N THR A 82 -14.29 -10.16 0.08
CA THR A 82 -14.51 -11.30 0.98
C THR A 82 -13.47 -12.41 0.88
N ASP A 83 -12.66 -12.43 -0.18
CA ASP A 83 -11.83 -13.62 -0.49
C ASP A 83 -10.34 -13.40 -0.23
N VAL A 84 -9.88 -12.16 -0.26
CA VAL A 84 -8.49 -11.77 0.00
C VAL A 84 -8.40 -10.30 0.39
N THR A 85 -7.54 -9.97 1.36
CA THR A 85 -7.17 -8.61 1.73
C THR A 85 -5.88 -8.21 1.00
N ILE A 86 -5.90 -7.08 0.28
CA ILE A 86 -4.75 -6.48 -0.38
C ILE A 86 -4.41 -5.18 0.34
N GLY A 87 -3.33 -5.17 1.14
CA GLY A 87 -2.77 -3.96 1.72
C GLY A 87 -1.86 -3.25 0.73
N ALA A 88 -2.13 -1.98 0.45
CA ALA A 88 -1.37 -1.18 -0.50
C ALA A 88 -1.10 0.23 0.03
N LEU A 89 -0.10 0.92 -0.51
CA LEU A 89 0.32 2.26 -0.12
C LEU A 89 0.58 3.12 -1.35
N ALA A 90 0.18 4.40 -1.30
CA ALA A 90 0.46 5.40 -2.33
C ALA A 90 0.12 4.90 -3.75
N ALA A 91 1.09 4.88 -4.69
CA ALA A 91 0.87 4.48 -6.09
C ALA A 91 0.47 3.01 -6.26
N MET A 92 0.62 2.17 -5.26
CA MET A 92 0.18 0.77 -5.33
C MET A 92 -1.33 0.62 -5.12
N VAL A 93 -2.00 1.59 -4.49
CA VAL A 93 -3.45 1.56 -4.27
C VAL A 93 -4.24 1.55 -5.59
N PRO A 94 -4.04 2.47 -6.55
CA PRO A 94 -4.74 2.39 -7.83
C PRO A 94 -4.41 1.13 -8.64
N ARG A 95 -3.20 0.56 -8.50
CA ARG A 95 -2.85 -0.72 -9.14
C ARG A 95 -3.58 -1.90 -8.50
N ALA A 96 -3.70 -1.90 -7.18
CA ALA A 96 -4.46 -2.91 -6.43
C ALA A 96 -5.97 -2.83 -6.76
N LEU A 97 -6.53 -1.64 -6.88
CA LEU A 97 -7.93 -1.45 -7.29
C LEU A 97 -8.18 -2.00 -8.70
N LYS A 98 -7.29 -1.68 -9.66
CA LYS A 98 -7.39 -2.23 -11.02
C LYS A 98 -7.28 -3.76 -11.03
N ALA A 99 -6.35 -4.32 -10.23
CA ALA A 99 -6.23 -5.77 -10.09
C ALA A 99 -7.49 -6.40 -9.48
N ALA A 100 -8.07 -5.77 -8.46
CA ALA A 100 -9.31 -6.23 -7.82
C ALA A 100 -10.51 -6.23 -8.78
N GLU A 101 -10.58 -5.27 -9.72
CA GLU A 101 -11.59 -5.26 -10.78
C GLU A 101 -11.43 -6.45 -11.74
N VAL A 102 -10.20 -6.74 -12.18
CA VAL A 102 -9.91 -7.89 -13.04
C VAL A 102 -10.21 -9.20 -12.31
N LEU A 103 -9.77 -9.34 -11.06
CA LEU A 103 -10.04 -10.50 -10.21
C LEU A 103 -11.55 -10.78 -10.11
N GLN A 104 -12.34 -9.75 -9.86
CA GLN A 104 -13.80 -9.89 -9.78
C GLN A 104 -14.43 -10.29 -11.11
N ASN A 105 -14.07 -9.60 -12.20
CA ASN A 105 -14.76 -9.74 -13.48
C ASN A 105 -14.36 -11.00 -14.25
N GLU A 106 -13.09 -11.41 -14.13
CA GLU A 106 -12.55 -12.52 -14.93
C GLU A 106 -12.36 -13.81 -14.14
N HIS A 107 -12.21 -13.70 -12.79
CA HIS A 107 -11.90 -14.85 -11.94
C HIS A 107 -12.92 -15.07 -10.82
N GLY A 108 -13.90 -14.17 -10.62
CA GLY A 108 -14.90 -14.29 -9.57
C GLY A 108 -14.35 -14.09 -8.16
N VAL A 109 -13.14 -13.54 -8.01
CA VAL A 109 -12.46 -13.32 -6.72
C VAL A 109 -12.77 -11.92 -6.21
N SER A 110 -13.36 -11.83 -5.02
CA SER A 110 -13.74 -10.59 -4.35
C SER A 110 -12.61 -10.09 -3.44
N ALA A 111 -11.73 -9.25 -3.98
CA ALA A 111 -10.61 -8.69 -3.23
C ALA A 111 -11.02 -7.41 -2.48
N GLU A 112 -10.73 -7.36 -1.17
CA GLU A 112 -10.77 -6.16 -0.36
C GLU A 112 -9.45 -5.40 -0.53
N VAL A 113 -9.51 -4.09 -0.79
CA VAL A 113 -8.32 -3.26 -0.92
C VAL A 113 -8.27 -2.26 0.23
N VAL A 114 -7.20 -2.36 1.01
CA VAL A 114 -6.92 -1.47 2.13
C VAL A 114 -5.80 -0.52 1.75
N ASP A 115 -6.12 0.77 1.69
CA ASP A 115 -5.12 1.84 1.62
C ASP A 115 -4.56 2.08 3.02
N VAL A 116 -3.31 1.74 3.23
CA VAL A 116 -2.64 1.83 4.53
C VAL A 116 -2.45 3.28 4.97
N ARG A 117 -2.27 4.22 4.04
CA ARG A 117 -2.16 5.68 4.24
C ARG A 117 -1.02 6.13 5.15
N CYS A 118 -0.87 5.50 6.32
CA CYS A 118 0.15 5.79 7.32
C CYS A 118 0.93 4.53 7.69
N LEU A 119 2.25 4.63 7.70
CA LEU A 119 3.11 3.55 8.19
C LEU A 119 3.48 3.74 9.67
N VAL A 120 3.47 4.99 10.15
CA VAL A 120 3.63 5.33 11.56
C VAL A 120 2.73 6.54 11.88
N PRO A 121 1.74 6.39 12.76
CA PRO A 121 1.27 5.13 13.35
C PRO A 121 0.60 4.24 12.31
N LEU A 122 0.70 2.93 12.51
CA LEU A 122 0.12 1.92 11.62
C LEU A 122 -1.25 1.49 12.16
N ASP A 123 -2.28 1.45 11.32
CA ASP A 123 -3.60 0.92 11.67
C ASP A 123 -3.62 -0.60 11.54
N THR A 124 -3.11 -1.26 12.57
CA THR A 124 -3.10 -2.72 12.63
C THR A 124 -4.50 -3.29 12.78
N GLN A 125 -5.39 -2.59 13.49
CA GLN A 125 -6.74 -3.06 13.77
C GLN A 125 -7.54 -3.24 12.47
N THR A 126 -7.62 -2.21 11.63
CA THR A 126 -8.35 -2.28 10.34
C THR A 126 -7.80 -3.40 9.45
N ILE A 127 -6.48 -3.60 9.43
CA ILE A 127 -5.84 -4.64 8.63
C ILE A 127 -6.18 -6.03 9.18
N LEU A 128 -6.03 -6.24 10.49
CA LEU A 128 -6.34 -7.53 11.12
C LEU A 128 -7.82 -7.90 10.96
N GLU A 129 -8.74 -6.95 11.18
CA GLU A 129 -10.18 -7.17 10.97
C GLU A 129 -10.51 -7.53 9.52
N SER A 130 -9.83 -6.92 8.55
CA SER A 130 -9.96 -7.27 7.13
C SER A 130 -9.47 -8.70 6.86
N VAL A 131 -8.29 -9.05 7.38
CA VAL A 131 -7.69 -10.39 7.18
C VAL A 131 -8.54 -11.49 7.83
N VAL A 132 -9.11 -11.27 9.03
CA VAL A 132 -10.03 -12.21 9.67
C VAL A 132 -11.25 -12.50 8.78
N ARG A 133 -11.78 -11.49 8.09
CA ARG A 133 -12.94 -11.69 7.19
C ARG A 133 -12.60 -12.46 5.93
N THR A 134 -11.37 -12.28 5.40
CA THR A 134 -10.99 -12.81 4.08
C THR A 134 -10.13 -14.08 4.14
N GLY A 135 -9.55 -14.38 5.29
CA GLY A 135 -8.63 -15.51 5.50
C GLY A 135 -7.30 -15.43 4.74
N ARG A 136 -7.09 -14.40 3.89
CA ARG A 136 -5.91 -14.29 3.02
C ARG A 136 -5.35 -12.89 2.99
N PHE A 137 -4.02 -12.78 2.98
CA PHE A 137 -3.35 -11.48 3.01
C PHE A 137 -2.26 -11.33 1.96
N VAL A 138 -2.33 -10.20 1.23
CA VAL A 138 -1.35 -9.79 0.24
C VAL A 138 -0.91 -8.36 0.53
N THR A 139 0.39 -8.07 0.53
CA THR A 139 0.91 -6.69 0.52
C THR A 139 1.46 -6.32 -0.85
N VAL A 140 1.23 -5.08 -1.27
CA VAL A 140 1.75 -4.54 -2.53
C VAL A 140 2.54 -3.27 -2.23
N GLU A 141 3.85 -3.32 -2.47
CA GLU A 141 4.76 -2.26 -2.10
C GLU A 141 5.81 -1.97 -3.17
N GLU A 142 6.13 -0.70 -3.40
CA GLU A 142 7.23 -0.29 -4.27
C GLU A 142 8.61 -0.52 -3.65
N ASN A 143 8.68 -0.62 -2.34
CA ASN A 143 9.91 -0.93 -1.64
C ASN A 143 10.47 -2.28 -2.07
N PRO A 144 11.80 -2.47 -2.02
CA PRO A 144 12.38 -3.79 -2.21
C PRO A 144 11.91 -4.76 -1.12
N ARG A 145 11.91 -6.06 -1.45
CA ARG A 145 11.45 -7.11 -0.54
C ARG A 145 12.19 -7.10 0.80
N LEU A 146 13.49 -6.87 0.78
CA LEU A 146 14.31 -6.78 1.99
C LEU A 146 13.99 -5.47 2.72
N CYS A 147 13.59 -5.58 3.99
CA CYS A 147 13.21 -4.46 4.84
C CYS A 147 12.07 -3.58 4.29
N GLY A 148 11.25 -4.07 3.38
CA GLY A 148 10.03 -3.37 2.96
C GLY A 148 8.98 -3.36 4.09
N TRP A 149 8.11 -2.35 4.11
CA TRP A 149 7.09 -2.17 5.16
C TRP A 149 6.09 -3.33 5.24
N GLY A 150 5.83 -4.01 4.13
CA GLY A 150 4.96 -5.20 4.13
C GLY A 150 5.56 -6.40 4.90
N ALA A 151 6.85 -6.38 5.25
CA ALA A 151 7.43 -7.39 6.14
C ALA A 151 6.92 -7.23 7.57
N GLU A 152 6.79 -5.99 8.04
CA GLU A 152 6.23 -5.69 9.36
C GLU A 152 4.77 -6.13 9.43
N LEU A 153 3.95 -5.75 8.45
CA LEU A 153 2.55 -6.20 8.38
C LEU A 153 2.42 -7.73 8.31
N ALA A 154 3.27 -8.38 7.52
CA ALA A 154 3.27 -9.84 7.44
C ALA A 154 3.64 -10.49 8.79
N SER A 155 4.55 -9.89 9.56
CA SER A 155 4.91 -10.34 10.90
C SER A 155 3.74 -10.19 11.87
N ILE A 156 3.09 -9.03 11.90
CA ILE A 156 1.94 -8.75 12.76
C ILE A 156 0.77 -9.70 12.46
N VAL A 157 0.43 -9.85 11.17
CA VAL A 157 -0.65 -10.77 10.76
C VAL A 157 -0.32 -12.22 11.10
N ALA A 158 0.93 -12.64 10.92
CA ALA A 158 1.35 -14.00 11.27
C ALA A 158 1.35 -14.24 12.79
N GLU A 159 1.67 -13.24 13.59
CA GLU A 159 1.66 -13.34 15.06
C GLU A 159 0.23 -13.39 15.61
N GLU A 160 -0.65 -12.51 15.11
CA GLU A 160 -2.00 -12.34 15.66
C GLU A 160 -3.03 -13.31 15.05
N LEU A 161 -2.88 -13.68 13.77
CA LEU A 161 -3.90 -14.38 12.98
C LEU A 161 -3.40 -15.68 12.33
N PHE A 162 -2.33 -16.30 12.84
CA PHE A 162 -1.76 -17.51 12.24
C PHE A 162 -2.80 -18.60 11.97
N TRP A 163 -3.74 -18.79 12.90
CA TRP A 163 -4.77 -19.83 12.84
C TRP A 163 -6.03 -19.42 12.04
N ASP A 164 -6.12 -18.16 11.64
CA ASP A 164 -7.22 -17.60 10.84
C ASP A 164 -6.86 -17.48 9.36
N LEU A 165 -5.60 -17.80 9.00
CA LEU A 165 -5.13 -17.75 7.63
C LEU A 165 -5.43 -19.04 6.87
N ASP A 166 -6.06 -18.91 5.69
CA ASP A 166 -6.33 -20.00 4.74
C ASP A 166 -5.15 -20.31 3.80
N GLY A 167 -4.07 -19.51 3.88
CA GLY A 167 -2.91 -19.67 3.03
C GLY A 167 -1.72 -18.80 3.45
N PRO A 168 -0.60 -18.88 2.73
CA PRO A 168 0.58 -18.08 3.05
C PRO A 168 0.34 -16.58 2.80
N ILE A 169 1.00 -15.73 3.61
CA ILE A 169 1.03 -14.29 3.34
C ILE A 169 1.91 -14.03 2.11
N VAL A 170 1.38 -13.30 1.12
CA VAL A 170 2.08 -12.98 -0.12
C VAL A 170 2.52 -11.53 -0.10
N ARG A 171 3.80 -11.29 -0.42
CA ARG A 171 4.36 -9.95 -0.55
C ARG A 171 4.80 -9.68 -1.99
N ILE A 172 4.13 -8.71 -2.64
CA ILE A 172 4.42 -8.29 -4.01
C ILE A 172 5.26 -7.01 -3.92
N THR A 173 6.52 -7.11 -4.29
CA THR A 173 7.53 -6.05 -4.07
C THR A 173 8.38 -5.84 -5.30
N THR A 174 9.17 -4.78 -5.34
CA THR A 174 10.32 -4.72 -6.24
C THR A 174 11.41 -5.72 -5.80
N PRO A 175 12.25 -6.22 -6.71
CA PRO A 175 13.45 -6.95 -6.31
C PRO A 175 14.43 -6.03 -5.56
N HIS A 176 15.33 -6.61 -4.78
CA HIS A 176 16.35 -5.84 -4.04
C HIS A 176 17.51 -5.45 -4.95
N ILE A 177 17.22 -4.52 -5.87
CA ILE A 177 18.18 -3.97 -6.85
C ILE A 177 17.98 -2.45 -6.95
N PRO A 178 19.01 -1.69 -7.37
CA PRO A 178 18.82 -0.30 -7.78
C PRO A 178 17.82 -0.23 -8.94
N LEU A 179 16.83 0.67 -8.86
CA LEU A 179 15.84 0.81 -9.92
C LEU A 179 16.49 1.29 -11.22
N PRO A 180 16.18 0.66 -12.36
CA PRO A 180 16.64 1.09 -13.66
C PRO A 180 15.97 2.41 -14.09
N SER A 181 16.58 3.13 -15.04
CA SER A 181 16.02 4.36 -15.61
C SER A 181 15.31 4.13 -16.95
N ALA A 182 15.62 3.03 -17.65
CA ALA A 182 14.92 2.69 -18.86
C ALA A 182 13.50 2.23 -18.55
N ASP A 183 12.53 2.77 -19.29
CA ASP A 183 11.10 2.59 -19.08
C ASP A 183 10.70 1.11 -18.97
N GLU A 184 11.09 0.32 -19.96
CA GLU A 184 10.78 -1.11 -20.02
C GLU A 184 11.39 -1.90 -18.86
N LEU A 185 12.56 -1.52 -18.40
CA LEU A 185 13.23 -2.19 -17.28
C LEU A 185 12.63 -1.80 -15.94
N GLU A 186 12.25 -0.53 -15.76
CA GLU A 186 11.54 -0.12 -14.54
C GLU A 186 10.17 -0.80 -14.47
N ASP A 187 9.41 -0.82 -15.57
CA ASP A 187 8.11 -1.48 -15.62
C ASP A 187 8.20 -3.00 -15.33
N ALA A 188 9.26 -3.66 -15.77
CA ALA A 188 9.49 -5.08 -15.51
C ALA A 188 9.73 -5.43 -14.04
N VAL A 189 10.27 -4.49 -13.25
CA VAL A 189 10.59 -4.72 -11.82
C VAL A 189 9.52 -4.20 -10.87
N MET A 190 8.73 -3.22 -11.29
CA MET A 190 7.67 -2.63 -10.47
C MET A 190 6.47 -3.58 -10.34
N PRO A 191 5.79 -3.63 -9.17
CA PRO A 191 4.53 -4.35 -9.05
C PRO A 191 3.49 -3.81 -10.04
N SER A 192 3.02 -4.63 -10.96
CA SER A 192 1.94 -4.31 -11.90
C SER A 192 0.60 -4.88 -11.45
N SER A 193 -0.51 -4.38 -12.01
CA SER A 193 -1.84 -4.94 -11.75
C SER A 193 -1.94 -6.41 -12.17
N GLU A 194 -1.30 -6.77 -13.28
CA GLU A 194 -1.26 -8.14 -13.81
C GLU A 194 -0.50 -9.07 -12.84
N ARG A 195 0.63 -8.61 -12.28
CA ARG A 195 1.39 -9.38 -11.28
C ARG A 195 0.60 -9.56 -9.98
N ILE A 196 -0.21 -8.55 -9.59
CA ILE A 196 -1.11 -8.66 -8.43
C ILE A 196 -2.18 -9.73 -8.71
N VAL A 197 -2.85 -9.67 -9.86
CA VAL A 197 -3.86 -10.66 -10.27
C VAL A 197 -3.28 -12.08 -10.23
N GLU A 198 -2.13 -12.31 -10.85
CA GLU A 198 -1.51 -13.62 -10.89
C GLU A 198 -1.15 -14.15 -9.50
N SER A 199 -0.59 -13.27 -8.65
CA SER A 199 -0.24 -13.65 -7.27
C SER A 199 -1.46 -14.00 -6.43
N VAL A 200 -2.56 -13.25 -6.58
CA VAL A 200 -3.81 -13.53 -5.85
C VAL A 200 -4.45 -14.83 -6.34
N LYS A 201 -4.48 -15.08 -7.65
CA LYS A 201 -5.01 -16.34 -8.19
C LYS A 201 -4.30 -17.56 -7.58
N HIS A 202 -2.98 -17.55 -7.55
CA HIS A 202 -2.22 -18.64 -6.91
C HIS A 202 -2.45 -18.79 -5.41
N LEU A 203 -2.97 -17.75 -4.74
CA LEU A 203 -3.27 -17.80 -3.32
C LEU A 203 -4.69 -18.34 -3.05
N VAL A 204 -5.63 -18.15 -3.98
CA VAL A 204 -7.05 -18.55 -3.79
C VAL A 204 -7.37 -19.90 -4.43
N ASP A 205 -6.54 -20.40 -5.35
CA ASP A 205 -6.60 -21.75 -5.95
C ASP A 205 -6.17 -22.82 -4.91
#